data_81d0dc58b1fba7065e1898bb966fb400
#
_entry.id   81d0dc58b1fba7065e1898bb966fb400
#
_cell.length_a   1.000
_cell.length_b   1.000
_cell.length_c   1.000
_cell.angle_alpha   90.00
_cell.angle_beta   90.00
_cell.angle_gamma   90.00
#
_symmetry.space_group_name_H-M   'P 1'
#
loop_
_entity.id
_entity.type
_entity.pdbx_description
1 polymer ?
#
loop_
_entity_poly.entity_id
_entity_poly.type
_entity_poly.pdbx_seq_one_letter_code
_entity_poly.pdbx_strand_id
1 'polypeptide(L)'
;VYVPGWDCHGLPIEHNVDKEIGDKKKNLSMAQVRRLCRVYAEKFIDIQREEFKRLGVMGVWDDPYLTMNYGYEATIARECGKFAKDGSLFRSKKPIHWCFTCQTALAEAEIEYFDDATPSIYVKFALKDDLSSEVPSLKGKEVFVIIWTTTPWTLPANLAIALHPDFEYVAVDVGGGQVYILARELVEACMQTFGIAEYAIIGEIDPKTLESKRCRHPLYQRDSLIILGSHVTLEAGTGCVHTAPGHGREDYEVGLQYDLDVYSPVDNQGCFTEDVEYFSGEFVFDANKNINARLDEIGALVREENFEHSYPHCWRCKKPVIFRATPQWFISMEKTGLRKKSLEAIDKVNWIPAWGRERIY
;
A
#
# COMPACT_ATOMS: atom_id res chain seq x y z
N VAL A 1 -6.34 -17.90 -40.95
CA VAL A 1 -6.30 -16.48 -41.33
C VAL A 1 -5.80 -15.71 -40.13
N TYR A 2 -4.78 -14.86 -40.34
CA TYR A 2 -4.27 -13.97 -39.31
C TYR A 2 -5.05 -12.64 -39.35
N VAL A 3 -5.64 -12.25 -38.21
CA VAL A 3 -6.28 -10.95 -38.02
C VAL A 3 -5.42 -10.14 -37.07
N PRO A 4 -4.76 -9.08 -37.53
CA PRO A 4 -3.97 -8.22 -36.65
C PRO A 4 -4.88 -7.49 -35.65
N GLY A 5 -4.35 -7.23 -34.45
CA GLY A 5 -5.08 -6.56 -33.41
C GLY A 5 -4.25 -5.53 -32.66
N TRP A 6 -4.91 -4.48 -32.20
CA TRP A 6 -4.31 -3.43 -31.38
C TRP A 6 -5.09 -3.21 -30.09
N ASP A 7 -4.35 -3.09 -28.99
CA ASP A 7 -4.84 -2.48 -27.76
C ASP A 7 -4.72 -0.97 -27.88
N CYS A 8 -5.87 -0.29 -27.91
CA CYS A 8 -5.99 1.13 -28.22
C CYS A 8 -6.28 1.99 -26.99
N HIS A 9 -6.08 1.47 -25.80
CA HIS A 9 -6.38 2.12 -24.52
C HIS A 9 -5.17 2.19 -23.59
N GLY A 10 -5.36 2.90 -22.50
CA GLY A 10 -4.49 2.88 -21.36
C GLY A 10 -3.51 4.03 -21.30
N LEU A 11 -2.77 4.03 -20.21
CA LEU A 11 -1.88 5.10 -19.80
C LEU A 11 -0.76 5.44 -20.80
N PRO A 12 -0.18 4.53 -21.58
CA PRO A 12 0.83 4.91 -22.59
C PRO A 12 0.29 5.93 -23.60
N ILE A 13 -0.96 5.76 -24.02
CA ILE A 13 -1.63 6.70 -24.92
C ILE A 13 -1.95 8.01 -24.20
N GLU A 14 -2.59 7.91 -23.03
CA GLU A 14 -2.98 9.07 -22.23
C GLU A 14 -1.79 9.93 -21.85
N HIS A 15 -0.69 9.31 -21.39
CA HIS A 15 0.53 10.01 -21.01
C HIS A 15 1.19 10.78 -22.16
N ASN A 16 1.20 10.21 -23.37
CA ASN A 16 1.74 10.89 -24.53
C ASN A 16 0.83 12.04 -24.97
N VAL A 17 -0.49 11.83 -24.96
CA VAL A 17 -1.46 12.91 -25.22
C VAL A 17 -1.33 14.02 -24.19
N ASP A 18 -1.19 13.69 -22.90
CA ASP A 18 -0.99 14.67 -21.84
C ASP A 18 0.28 15.51 -22.03
N LYS A 19 1.38 14.88 -22.47
CA LYS A 19 2.61 15.61 -22.84
C LYS A 19 2.39 16.55 -24.02
N GLU A 20 1.65 16.15 -25.03
CA GLU A 20 1.37 16.96 -26.22
C GLU A 20 0.48 18.17 -25.90
N ILE A 21 -0.56 17.98 -25.08
CA ILE A 21 -1.52 19.04 -24.76
C ILE A 21 -1.08 19.94 -23.61
N GLY A 22 -0.25 19.43 -22.67
CA GLY A 22 0.27 20.15 -21.53
C GLY A 22 -0.83 20.87 -20.73
N ASP A 23 -0.58 22.12 -20.36
CA ASP A 23 -1.52 22.94 -19.56
C ASP A 23 -2.88 23.18 -20.24
N LYS A 24 -2.99 22.96 -21.54
CA LYS A 24 -4.28 23.09 -22.25
C LYS A 24 -5.30 22.05 -21.77
N LYS A 25 -4.86 20.95 -21.17
CA LYS A 25 -5.71 19.91 -20.57
C LYS A 25 -6.72 20.50 -19.59
N LYS A 26 -6.34 21.51 -18.80
CA LYS A 26 -7.20 22.18 -17.81
C LYS A 26 -8.48 22.76 -18.41
N ASN A 27 -8.46 23.09 -19.70
CA ASN A 27 -9.57 23.71 -20.44
C ASN A 27 -10.37 22.68 -21.27
N LEU A 28 -10.00 21.41 -21.24
CA LEU A 28 -10.66 20.37 -22.04
C LEU A 28 -11.62 19.53 -21.18
N SER A 29 -12.76 19.20 -21.75
CA SER A 29 -13.66 18.21 -21.17
C SER A 29 -13.08 16.80 -21.28
N MET A 30 -13.49 15.87 -20.40
CA MET A 30 -13.10 14.46 -20.46
C MET A 30 -13.39 13.84 -21.85
N ALA A 31 -14.49 14.22 -22.48
CA ALA A 31 -14.83 13.74 -23.82
C ALA A 31 -13.85 14.24 -24.90
N GLN A 32 -13.35 15.45 -24.76
CA GLN A 32 -12.32 15.99 -25.67
C GLN A 32 -10.98 15.28 -25.48
N VAL A 33 -10.54 15.05 -24.25
CA VAL A 33 -9.31 14.27 -23.96
C VAL A 33 -9.43 12.87 -24.55
N ARG A 34 -10.54 12.15 -24.34
CA ARG A 34 -10.77 10.82 -24.92
C ARG A 34 -10.69 10.82 -26.45
N ARG A 35 -11.22 11.85 -27.11
CA ARG A 35 -11.09 11.97 -28.58
C ARG A 35 -9.64 12.13 -29.01
N LEU A 36 -8.87 12.93 -28.30
CA LEU A 36 -7.44 13.09 -28.60
C LEU A 36 -6.69 11.77 -28.43
N CYS A 37 -6.97 11.00 -27.37
CA CYS A 37 -6.39 9.67 -27.18
C CYS A 37 -6.76 8.71 -28.32
N ARG A 38 -8.01 8.74 -28.80
CA ARG A 38 -8.44 7.93 -29.94
C ARG A 38 -7.70 8.31 -31.23
N VAL A 39 -7.60 9.59 -31.53
CA VAL A 39 -6.84 10.09 -32.69
C VAL A 39 -5.36 9.69 -32.62
N TYR A 40 -4.77 9.78 -31.43
CA TYR A 40 -3.40 9.34 -31.19
C TYR A 40 -3.23 7.84 -31.48
N ALA A 41 -4.14 7.00 -30.99
CA ALA A 41 -4.12 5.56 -31.24
C ALA A 41 -4.28 5.24 -32.74
N GLU A 42 -5.24 5.87 -33.44
CA GLU A 42 -5.46 5.71 -34.88
C GLU A 42 -4.20 5.99 -35.69
N LYS A 43 -3.48 7.07 -35.38
CA LYS A 43 -2.20 7.43 -36.02
C LYS A 43 -1.18 6.29 -35.91
N PHE A 44 -1.04 5.67 -34.73
CA PHE A 44 -0.06 4.60 -34.53
C PHE A 44 -0.51 3.28 -35.15
N ILE A 45 -1.81 3.00 -35.21
CA ILE A 45 -2.34 1.85 -35.95
C ILE A 45 -1.90 1.91 -37.43
N ASP A 46 -2.06 3.08 -38.06
CA ASP A 46 -1.70 3.26 -39.47
C ASP A 46 -0.19 3.11 -39.69
N ILE A 47 0.64 3.73 -38.85
CA ILE A 47 2.10 3.62 -38.92
C ILE A 47 2.52 2.14 -38.80
N GLN A 48 2.08 1.47 -37.74
CA GLN A 48 2.45 0.09 -37.45
C GLN A 48 1.93 -0.89 -38.51
N ARG A 49 0.73 -0.65 -39.04
CA ARG A 49 0.18 -1.43 -40.17
C ARG A 49 1.12 -1.44 -41.36
N GLU A 50 1.59 -0.27 -41.77
CA GLU A 50 2.50 -0.15 -42.92
C GLU A 50 3.88 -0.75 -42.62
N GLU A 51 4.39 -0.58 -41.40
CA GLU A 51 5.65 -1.20 -40.96
C GLU A 51 5.59 -2.73 -40.96
N PHE A 52 4.51 -3.33 -40.43
CA PHE A 52 4.33 -4.78 -40.44
C PHE A 52 4.11 -5.34 -41.85
N LYS A 53 3.38 -4.65 -42.72
CA LYS A 53 3.26 -5.03 -44.12
C LYS A 53 4.61 -5.02 -44.83
N ARG A 54 5.45 -4.00 -44.56
CA ARG A 54 6.82 -3.91 -45.06
C ARG A 54 7.69 -5.06 -44.61
N LEU A 55 7.50 -5.55 -43.38
CA LEU A 55 8.21 -6.72 -42.85
C LEU A 55 7.69 -8.06 -43.43
N GLY A 56 6.69 -8.02 -44.31
CA GLY A 56 6.14 -9.21 -44.95
C GLY A 56 5.11 -9.96 -44.12
N VAL A 57 4.56 -9.35 -43.07
CA VAL A 57 3.48 -9.97 -42.27
C VAL A 57 2.18 -9.93 -43.07
N MET A 58 1.66 -11.10 -43.43
CA MET A 58 0.42 -11.25 -44.15
C MET A 58 -0.75 -11.42 -43.18
N GLY A 59 -1.87 -10.71 -43.45
CA GLY A 59 -3.07 -10.75 -42.63
C GLY A 59 -4.21 -9.92 -43.21
N VAL A 60 -5.34 -9.91 -42.50
CA VAL A 60 -6.52 -9.08 -42.83
C VAL A 60 -6.31 -7.69 -42.27
N TRP A 61 -5.56 -6.85 -42.96
CA TRP A 61 -5.15 -5.52 -42.49
C TRP A 61 -6.27 -4.46 -42.63
N ASP A 62 -7.29 -4.69 -43.48
CA ASP A 62 -8.36 -3.75 -43.73
C ASP A 62 -9.51 -3.87 -42.73
N ASP A 63 -9.58 -5.00 -42.02
CA ASP A 63 -10.56 -5.23 -40.92
C ASP A 63 -9.85 -5.79 -39.67
N PRO A 64 -9.03 -4.97 -39.00
CA PRO A 64 -8.29 -5.38 -37.83
C PRO A 64 -9.16 -5.45 -36.58
N TYR A 65 -8.69 -6.20 -35.59
CA TYR A 65 -9.25 -6.20 -34.25
C TYR A 65 -8.78 -4.96 -33.46
N LEU A 66 -9.70 -4.05 -33.16
CA LEU A 66 -9.38 -2.81 -32.42
C LEU A 66 -10.17 -2.75 -31.11
N THR A 67 -9.49 -2.68 -29.97
CA THR A 67 -10.16 -2.58 -28.68
C THR A 67 -10.95 -1.28 -28.50
N MET A 68 -10.64 -0.23 -29.27
CA MET A 68 -11.40 1.02 -29.31
C MET A 68 -12.62 1.00 -30.26
N ASN A 69 -12.92 -0.14 -30.91
CA ASN A 69 -14.13 -0.27 -31.70
C ASN A 69 -15.36 -0.15 -30.80
N TYR A 70 -16.33 0.67 -31.19
CA TYR A 70 -17.55 0.92 -30.38
C TYR A 70 -18.35 -0.35 -30.08
N GLY A 71 -18.39 -1.31 -31.01
CA GLY A 71 -19.00 -2.62 -30.76
C GLY A 71 -18.28 -3.43 -29.69
N TYR A 72 -16.96 -3.35 -29.67
CA TYR A 72 -16.12 -3.98 -28.66
C TYR A 72 -16.31 -3.33 -27.28
N GLU A 73 -16.23 -2.01 -27.20
CA GLU A 73 -16.46 -1.24 -25.97
C GLU A 73 -17.86 -1.52 -25.40
N ALA A 74 -18.88 -1.57 -26.27
CA ALA A 74 -20.26 -1.90 -25.87
C ALA A 74 -20.38 -3.33 -25.31
N THR A 75 -19.61 -4.27 -25.85
CA THR A 75 -19.56 -5.65 -25.33
C THR A 75 -18.92 -5.70 -23.96
N ILE A 76 -17.81 -5.01 -23.75
CA ILE A 76 -17.17 -4.90 -22.41
C ILE A 76 -18.16 -4.33 -21.40
N ALA A 77 -18.83 -3.22 -21.73
CA ALA A 77 -19.80 -2.59 -20.85
C ALA A 77 -20.99 -3.53 -20.52
N ARG A 78 -21.45 -4.30 -21.50
CA ARG A 78 -22.53 -5.29 -21.33
C ARG A 78 -22.11 -6.44 -20.40
N GLU A 79 -20.90 -6.97 -20.58
CA GLU A 79 -20.39 -8.04 -19.73
C GLU A 79 -20.16 -7.54 -18.28
N CYS A 80 -19.59 -6.34 -18.10
CA CYS A 80 -19.49 -5.69 -16.79
C CYS A 80 -20.88 -5.52 -16.14
N GLY A 81 -21.89 -5.15 -16.92
CA GLY A 81 -23.28 -5.03 -16.47
C GLY A 81 -23.88 -6.34 -15.95
N LYS A 82 -23.43 -7.50 -16.43
CA LYS A 82 -23.86 -8.79 -15.89
C LYS A 82 -23.39 -9.01 -14.46
N PHE A 83 -22.11 -8.65 -14.16
CA PHE A 83 -21.58 -8.70 -12.78
C PHE A 83 -22.29 -7.72 -11.84
N ALA A 84 -22.70 -6.55 -12.36
CA ALA A 84 -23.51 -5.62 -11.58
C ALA A 84 -24.90 -6.21 -11.29
N LYS A 85 -25.53 -6.85 -12.28
CA LYS A 85 -26.87 -7.43 -12.15
C LYS A 85 -26.93 -8.61 -11.18
N ASP A 86 -25.90 -9.46 -11.14
CA ASP A 86 -25.82 -10.57 -10.19
C ASP A 86 -25.29 -10.16 -8.81
N GLY A 87 -24.92 -8.87 -8.66
CA GLY A 87 -24.47 -8.27 -7.42
C GLY A 87 -23.03 -8.63 -7.03
N SER A 88 -22.25 -9.22 -7.92
CA SER A 88 -20.83 -9.51 -7.67
C SER A 88 -19.93 -8.30 -7.92
N LEU A 89 -20.36 -7.31 -8.69
CA LEU A 89 -19.66 -6.02 -8.83
C LEU A 89 -20.00 -5.11 -7.66
N PHE A 90 -19.00 -4.62 -6.96
CA PHE A 90 -19.17 -3.70 -5.84
C PHE A 90 -18.05 -2.66 -5.76
N ARG A 91 -18.30 -1.55 -5.07
CA ARG A 91 -17.33 -0.51 -4.82
C ARG A 91 -16.85 -0.59 -3.38
N SER A 92 -15.53 -0.58 -3.18
CA SER A 92 -14.91 -0.59 -1.85
C SER A 92 -13.62 0.23 -1.86
N LYS A 93 -13.06 0.48 -0.68
CA LYS A 93 -11.71 1.02 -0.53
C LYS A 93 -10.77 -0.13 -0.21
N LYS A 94 -9.63 -0.17 -0.91
CA LYS A 94 -8.54 -1.10 -0.62
C LYS A 94 -7.22 -0.37 -0.87
N PRO A 95 -6.18 -0.58 -0.04
CA PRO A 95 -4.84 -0.11 -0.33
C PRO A 95 -4.31 -0.72 -1.62
N ILE A 96 -3.76 0.13 -2.46
CA ILE A 96 -3.17 -0.24 -3.74
C ILE A 96 -1.92 0.61 -3.98
N HIS A 97 -1.03 0.15 -4.83
CA HIS A 97 0.05 0.96 -5.34
C HIS A 97 -0.52 2.14 -6.15
N TRP A 98 -0.11 3.33 -5.81
CA TRP A 98 -0.57 4.57 -6.42
C TRP A 98 0.62 5.41 -6.89
N CYS A 99 0.65 5.73 -8.17
CA CYS A 99 1.60 6.69 -8.71
C CYS A 99 1.02 8.10 -8.64
N PHE A 100 1.53 8.91 -7.74
CA PHE A 100 1.11 10.31 -7.56
C PHE A 100 1.50 11.20 -8.75
N THR A 101 2.55 10.84 -9.51
CA THR A 101 2.97 11.56 -10.72
C THR A 101 2.02 11.29 -11.89
N CYS A 102 1.67 10.02 -12.14
CA CYS A 102 0.73 9.62 -13.19
C CYS A 102 -0.73 9.70 -12.71
N GLN A 103 -0.96 9.90 -11.42
CA GLN A 103 -2.27 9.93 -10.75
C GLN A 103 -3.14 8.71 -11.09
N THR A 104 -2.54 7.53 -10.94
CA THR A 104 -3.19 6.27 -11.28
C THR A 104 -2.82 5.14 -10.33
N ALA A 105 -3.73 4.19 -10.19
CA ALA A 105 -3.46 2.89 -9.60
C ALA A 105 -2.51 2.10 -10.48
N LEU A 106 -1.72 1.24 -9.86
CA LEU A 106 -0.78 0.33 -10.52
C LEU A 106 -1.05 -1.11 -10.07
N ALA A 107 -1.06 -2.02 -11.04
CA ALA A 107 -1.00 -3.45 -10.76
C ALA A 107 0.43 -3.86 -10.38
N GLU A 108 0.60 -5.03 -9.75
CA GLU A 108 1.91 -5.56 -9.36
C GLU A 108 2.88 -5.66 -10.56
N ALA A 109 2.39 -6.05 -11.73
CA ALA A 109 3.18 -6.13 -12.96
C ALA A 109 3.62 -4.75 -13.52
N GLU A 110 3.11 -3.66 -12.97
CA GLU A 110 3.42 -2.29 -13.38
C GLU A 110 4.38 -1.58 -12.41
N ILE A 111 4.99 -2.36 -11.51
CA ILE A 111 5.93 -1.89 -10.49
C ILE A 111 7.30 -2.48 -10.77
N GLU A 112 8.31 -1.64 -10.65
CA GLU A 112 9.71 -2.02 -10.66
C GLU A 112 10.31 -1.66 -9.30
N TYR A 113 11.23 -2.49 -8.81
CA TYR A 113 11.87 -2.27 -7.54
C TYR A 113 13.29 -1.73 -7.75
N PHE A 114 13.60 -0.65 -7.05
CA PHE A 114 14.95 -0.06 -7.02
C PHE A 114 15.38 0.12 -5.57
N ASP A 115 16.68 0.05 -5.34
CA ASP A 115 17.24 0.36 -4.03
C ASP A 115 17.11 1.85 -3.76
N ASP A 116 16.52 2.19 -2.63
CA ASP A 116 16.28 3.57 -2.20
C ASP A 116 16.64 3.72 -0.72
N ALA A 117 17.11 4.89 -0.35
CA ALA A 117 17.45 5.23 1.03
C ALA A 117 16.33 6.07 1.63
N THR A 118 15.67 5.53 2.65
CA THR A 118 14.59 6.23 3.35
C THR A 118 14.93 6.41 4.83
N PRO A 119 14.39 7.46 5.49
CA PRO A 119 14.52 7.55 6.93
C PRO A 119 13.75 6.40 7.58
N SER A 120 14.40 5.69 8.50
CA SER A 120 13.74 4.75 9.41
C SER A 120 13.74 5.34 10.81
N ILE A 121 12.63 5.17 11.52
CA ILE A 121 12.45 5.75 12.85
C ILE A 121 11.89 4.75 13.85
N TYR A 122 12.32 4.93 15.10
CA TYR A 122 11.80 4.24 16.27
C TYR A 122 10.98 5.23 17.09
N VAL A 123 9.74 4.90 17.40
CA VAL A 123 8.78 5.82 18.02
C VAL A 123 8.13 5.21 19.26
N LYS A 124 8.04 6.02 20.32
CA LYS A 124 7.35 5.66 21.57
C LYS A 124 5.86 5.90 21.48
N PHE A 125 5.08 4.88 21.77
CA PHE A 125 3.64 4.97 21.99
C PHE A 125 3.33 4.70 23.46
N ALA A 126 2.89 5.70 24.19
CA ALA A 126 2.61 5.57 25.62
C ALA A 126 1.42 4.63 25.86
N LEU A 127 1.64 3.56 26.61
CA LEU A 127 0.57 2.64 27.00
C LEU A 127 -0.37 3.34 27.98
N LYS A 128 -1.67 3.28 27.74
CA LYS A 128 -2.70 3.89 28.59
C LYS A 128 -3.22 2.96 29.66
N ASP A 129 -3.27 1.69 29.35
CA ASP A 129 -3.80 0.66 30.24
C ASP A 129 -2.74 0.26 31.28
N ASP A 130 -3.15 0.09 32.52
CA ASP A 130 -2.27 -0.37 33.60
C ASP A 130 -2.08 -1.89 33.49
N LEU A 131 -0.81 -2.31 33.38
CA LEU A 131 -0.40 -3.71 33.37
C LEU A 131 0.21 -4.17 34.70
N SER A 132 0.11 -3.37 35.75
CA SER A 132 0.75 -3.69 37.03
C SER A 132 0.16 -4.91 37.74
N SER A 133 -1.05 -5.35 37.34
CA SER A 133 -1.66 -6.59 37.80
C SER A 133 -1.03 -7.83 37.17
N GLU A 134 -0.63 -7.75 35.90
CA GLU A 134 -0.01 -8.82 35.13
C GLU A 134 1.51 -8.80 35.32
N VAL A 135 2.11 -7.63 35.36
CA VAL A 135 3.55 -7.39 35.52
C VAL A 135 3.80 -6.39 36.66
N PRO A 136 3.90 -6.84 37.92
CA PRO A 136 3.99 -5.96 39.07
C PRO A 136 5.16 -4.97 39.08
N SER A 137 6.24 -5.29 38.35
CA SER A 137 7.42 -4.42 38.18
C SER A 137 7.14 -3.13 37.39
N LEU A 138 5.98 -3.04 36.69
CA LEU A 138 5.56 -1.85 35.97
C LEU A 138 4.88 -0.79 36.83
N LYS A 139 4.59 -1.13 38.10
CA LYS A 139 3.86 -0.20 38.96
C LYS A 139 4.60 1.13 39.14
N GLY A 140 3.94 2.22 38.78
CA GLY A 140 4.47 3.58 38.89
C GLY A 140 5.50 3.98 37.84
N LYS A 141 5.64 3.18 36.76
CA LYS A 141 6.52 3.47 35.63
C LYS A 141 5.73 3.97 34.45
N GLU A 142 6.39 4.74 33.58
CA GLU A 142 5.87 5.13 32.27
C GLU A 142 6.21 4.03 31.26
N VAL A 143 5.19 3.39 30.71
CA VAL A 143 5.34 2.25 29.80
C VAL A 143 5.08 2.68 28.37
N PHE A 144 5.99 2.32 27.46
CA PHE A 144 5.89 2.64 26.04
C PHE A 144 6.04 1.38 25.19
N VAL A 145 5.19 1.22 24.19
CA VAL A 145 5.43 0.28 23.10
C VAL A 145 6.27 0.99 22.04
N ILE A 146 7.39 0.38 21.65
CA ILE A 146 8.31 0.97 20.69
C ILE A 146 8.04 0.36 19.32
N ILE A 147 7.61 1.19 18.37
CA ILE A 147 7.44 0.76 16.98
C ILE A 147 8.64 1.18 16.12
N TRP A 148 8.80 0.51 14.99
CA TRP A 148 9.74 0.86 13.96
C TRP A 148 9.03 0.99 12.60
N THR A 149 9.44 2.00 11.80
CA THR A 149 8.92 2.17 10.45
C THR A 149 9.96 2.83 9.53
N THR A 150 9.95 2.43 8.27
CA THR A 150 10.72 3.07 7.17
C THR A 150 9.89 4.11 6.40
N THR A 151 8.64 4.30 6.78
CA THR A 151 7.70 5.22 6.14
C THR A 151 7.05 6.16 7.17
N PRO A 152 7.80 7.14 7.75
CA PRO A 152 7.27 8.03 8.78
C PRO A 152 5.97 8.73 8.38
N TRP A 153 5.80 9.03 7.10
CA TRP A 153 4.60 9.68 6.56
C TRP A 153 3.30 8.87 6.74
N THR A 154 3.38 7.57 7.08
CA THR A 154 2.17 6.78 7.37
C THR A 154 1.70 6.90 8.83
N LEU A 155 2.55 7.43 9.73
CA LEU A 155 2.19 7.64 11.15
C LEU A 155 0.92 8.48 11.34
N PRO A 156 0.68 9.57 10.58
CA PRO A 156 -0.58 10.29 10.67
C PRO A 156 -1.84 9.45 10.44
N ALA A 157 -1.70 8.31 9.77
CA ALA A 157 -2.79 7.36 9.54
C ALA A 157 -2.79 6.14 10.48
N ASN A 158 -1.90 6.11 11.48
CA ASN A 158 -1.83 5.01 12.45
C ASN A 158 -3.16 4.85 13.21
N LEU A 159 -3.63 3.60 13.33
CA LEU A 159 -4.80 3.22 14.11
C LEU A 159 -4.51 2.09 15.11
N ALA A 160 -3.42 1.33 14.89
CA ALA A 160 -3.07 0.20 15.74
C ALA A 160 -1.55 -0.05 15.77
N ILE A 161 -1.15 -0.93 16.67
CA ILE A 161 0.18 -1.53 16.75
C ILE A 161 -0.02 -3.05 16.75
N ALA A 162 0.56 -3.74 15.75
CA ALA A 162 0.50 -5.19 15.65
C ALA A 162 1.66 -5.85 16.37
N LEU A 163 1.35 -6.87 17.16
CA LEU A 163 2.28 -7.80 17.80
C LEU A 163 2.10 -9.21 17.22
N HIS A 164 3.14 -10.01 17.18
CA HIS A 164 2.98 -11.41 16.79
C HIS A 164 2.43 -12.25 17.95
N PRO A 165 1.43 -13.11 17.74
CA PRO A 165 0.79 -13.88 18.81
C PRO A 165 1.72 -14.92 19.48
N ASP A 166 2.78 -15.34 18.80
CA ASP A 166 3.68 -16.41 19.23
C ASP A 166 5.09 -15.93 19.59
N PHE A 167 5.37 -14.60 19.57
CA PHE A 167 6.66 -14.07 19.99
C PHE A 167 6.64 -13.73 21.47
N GLU A 168 7.82 -13.76 22.10
CA GLU A 168 8.02 -13.31 23.46
C GLU A 168 8.25 -11.80 23.50
N TYR A 169 7.45 -11.10 24.29
CA TYR A 169 7.62 -9.68 24.54
C TYR A 169 8.12 -9.44 25.96
N VAL A 170 8.88 -8.39 26.12
CA VAL A 170 9.48 -8.06 27.42
C VAL A 170 9.34 -6.58 27.74
N ALA A 171 9.29 -6.32 29.04
CA ALA A 171 9.37 -4.99 29.61
C ALA A 171 10.83 -4.68 29.94
N VAL A 172 11.40 -3.69 29.29
CA VAL A 172 12.81 -3.28 29.45
C VAL A 172 12.84 -1.94 30.17
N ASP A 173 13.36 -1.92 31.38
CA ASP A 173 13.67 -0.68 32.12
C ASP A 173 14.89 -0.01 31.51
N VAL A 174 14.71 1.20 31.00
CA VAL A 174 15.76 1.99 30.34
C VAL A 174 16.24 3.17 31.21
N GLY A 175 15.85 3.16 32.49
CA GLY A 175 16.15 4.25 33.43
C GLY A 175 15.13 5.39 33.36
N GLY A 176 15.27 6.39 34.24
CA GLY A 176 14.39 7.55 34.27
C GLY A 176 12.92 7.25 34.58
N GLY A 177 12.57 6.03 35.01
CA GLY A 177 11.19 5.61 35.24
C GLY A 177 10.47 5.15 33.97
N GLN A 178 11.17 5.05 32.84
CA GLN A 178 10.64 4.61 31.57
C GLN A 178 10.88 3.12 31.34
N VAL A 179 9.89 2.47 30.74
CA VAL A 179 9.94 1.06 30.36
C VAL A 179 9.50 0.91 28.90
N TYR A 180 10.28 0.16 28.13
CA TYR A 180 10.01 -0.13 26.73
C TYR A 180 9.50 -1.56 26.58
N ILE A 181 8.43 -1.73 25.81
CA ILE A 181 7.91 -3.05 25.39
C ILE A 181 8.37 -3.30 23.96
N LEU A 182 9.07 -4.41 23.74
CA LEU A 182 9.54 -4.89 22.44
C LEU A 182 9.74 -6.41 22.48
N ALA A 183 9.94 -7.04 21.34
CA ALA A 183 10.22 -8.47 21.26
C ALA A 183 11.57 -8.80 21.92
N ARG A 184 11.60 -9.87 22.72
CA ARG A 184 12.77 -10.31 23.49
C ARG A 184 14.04 -10.44 22.62
N GLU A 185 13.88 -11.06 21.45
CA GLU A 185 15.00 -11.36 20.55
C GLU A 185 15.65 -10.10 19.96
N LEU A 186 14.92 -8.99 19.94
CA LEU A 186 15.39 -7.72 19.38
C LEU A 186 15.90 -6.72 20.44
N VAL A 187 15.83 -7.07 21.74
CA VAL A 187 16.22 -6.16 22.82
C VAL A 187 17.65 -5.65 22.67
N GLU A 188 18.62 -6.55 22.51
CA GLU A 188 20.03 -6.18 22.46
C GLU A 188 20.32 -5.25 21.28
N ALA A 189 19.84 -5.60 20.09
CA ALA A 189 20.00 -4.79 18.89
C ALA A 189 19.33 -3.41 19.03
N CYS A 190 18.12 -3.36 19.58
CA CYS A 190 17.42 -2.12 19.85
C CYS A 190 18.16 -1.22 20.84
N MET A 191 18.62 -1.76 21.98
CA MET A 191 19.34 -0.98 22.99
C MET A 191 20.65 -0.43 22.43
N GLN A 192 21.37 -1.22 21.62
CA GLN A 192 22.56 -0.75 20.91
C GLN A 192 22.24 0.40 19.95
N THR A 193 21.19 0.25 19.14
CA THR A 193 20.72 1.29 18.21
C THR A 193 20.30 2.57 18.93
N PHE A 194 19.63 2.43 20.08
CA PHE A 194 19.18 3.59 20.88
C PHE A 194 20.33 4.25 21.68
N GLY A 195 21.50 3.61 21.74
CA GLY A 195 22.63 4.09 22.55
C GLY A 195 22.42 3.94 24.06
N ILE A 196 21.58 3.00 24.48
CA ILE A 196 21.27 2.71 25.89
C ILE A 196 22.17 1.57 26.34
N ALA A 197 23.19 1.92 27.16
CA ALA A 197 24.17 0.94 27.68
C ALA A 197 23.67 0.22 28.93
N GLU A 198 22.86 0.88 29.74
CA GLU A 198 22.34 0.31 31.00
C GLU A 198 20.81 0.12 30.87
N TYR A 199 20.40 -1.13 30.88
CA TYR A 199 19.01 -1.52 30.87
C TYR A 199 18.78 -2.84 31.61
N ALA A 200 17.54 -3.12 31.97
CA ALA A 200 17.19 -4.38 32.62
C ALA A 200 15.84 -4.91 32.10
N ILE A 201 15.77 -6.18 31.76
CA ILE A 201 14.50 -6.84 31.53
C ILE A 201 13.84 -7.09 32.87
N ILE A 202 12.71 -6.46 33.12
CA ILE A 202 12.00 -6.47 34.42
C ILE A 202 10.69 -7.27 34.38
N GLY A 203 10.30 -7.79 33.23
CA GLY A 203 9.11 -8.62 33.12
C GLY A 203 8.95 -9.22 31.71
N GLU A 204 8.28 -10.34 31.65
CA GLU A 204 7.82 -11.00 30.43
C GLU A 204 6.35 -10.68 30.25
N ILE A 205 5.92 -10.51 29.00
CA ILE A 205 4.57 -10.11 28.66
C ILE A 205 4.04 -11.04 27.55
N ASP A 206 2.99 -11.78 27.85
CA ASP A 206 2.25 -12.50 26.80
C ASP A 206 1.56 -11.48 25.87
N PRO A 207 1.81 -11.51 24.55
CA PRO A 207 1.16 -10.58 23.60
C PRO A 207 -0.37 -10.62 23.68
N LYS A 208 -0.96 -11.76 24.07
CA LYS A 208 -2.42 -11.88 24.28
C LYS A 208 -2.93 -11.03 25.43
N THR A 209 -2.09 -10.75 26.41
CA THR A 209 -2.41 -9.83 27.53
C THR A 209 -2.46 -8.37 27.05
N LEU A 210 -1.68 -8.04 26.02
CA LEU A 210 -1.64 -6.72 25.41
C LEU A 210 -2.75 -6.53 24.37
N GLU A 211 -3.32 -7.60 23.84
CA GLU A 211 -4.39 -7.53 22.84
C GLU A 211 -5.57 -6.68 23.34
N SER A 212 -6.06 -5.79 22.50
CA SER A 212 -7.12 -4.83 22.80
C SER A 212 -6.77 -3.73 23.82
N LYS A 213 -5.55 -3.70 24.36
CA LYS A 213 -5.03 -2.56 25.12
C LYS A 213 -4.78 -1.37 24.20
N ARG A 214 -4.62 -0.20 24.76
CA ARG A 214 -4.52 1.06 23.98
C ARG A 214 -3.26 1.81 24.30
N CYS A 215 -2.61 2.31 23.27
CA CYS A 215 -1.55 3.28 23.39
C CYS A 215 -2.08 4.66 22.98
N ARG A 216 -1.52 5.72 23.55
CA ARG A 216 -1.75 7.08 23.08
C ARG A 216 -0.98 7.30 21.78
N HIS A 217 -1.64 7.76 20.74
CA HIS A 217 -0.98 8.19 19.52
C HIS A 217 -0.07 9.40 19.82
N PRO A 218 1.22 9.40 19.40
CA PRO A 218 2.13 10.47 19.79
C PRO A 218 1.75 11.83 19.22
N LEU A 219 1.22 11.89 17.98
CA LEU A 219 0.94 13.16 17.29
C LEU A 219 -0.50 13.67 17.51
N TYR A 220 -1.46 12.81 17.82
CA TYR A 220 -2.89 13.17 17.81
C TYR A 220 -3.61 12.69 19.06
N GLN A 221 -4.74 13.35 19.36
CA GLN A 221 -5.61 12.98 20.48
C GLN A 221 -6.51 11.78 20.11
N ARG A 222 -5.90 10.69 19.75
CA ARG A 222 -6.60 9.41 19.50
C ARG A 222 -5.76 8.26 20.07
N ASP A 223 -6.39 7.11 20.17
CA ASP A 223 -5.74 5.90 20.65
C ASP A 223 -5.26 5.05 19.46
N SER A 224 -4.18 4.32 19.69
CA SER A 224 -3.68 3.26 18.84
C SER A 224 -3.94 1.92 19.53
N LEU A 225 -4.73 1.06 18.90
CA LEU A 225 -5.11 -0.24 19.46
C LEU A 225 -3.96 -1.24 19.35
N ILE A 226 -3.68 -2.01 20.39
CA ILE A 226 -2.77 -3.16 20.27
C ILE A 226 -3.56 -4.34 19.71
N ILE A 227 -3.07 -4.90 18.62
CA ILE A 227 -3.67 -6.02 17.89
C ILE A 227 -2.67 -7.15 17.69
N LEU A 228 -3.14 -8.33 17.33
CA LEU A 228 -2.28 -9.46 16.99
C LEU A 228 -2.26 -9.69 15.47
N GLY A 229 -1.06 -9.89 14.90
CA GLY A 229 -0.89 -10.10 13.46
C GLY A 229 0.30 -11.01 13.15
N SER A 230 0.07 -12.04 12.36
CA SER A 230 1.10 -13.01 11.97
C SER A 230 2.10 -12.49 10.93
N HIS A 231 1.90 -11.27 10.41
CA HIS A 231 2.82 -10.60 9.49
C HIS A 231 4.01 -9.92 10.18
N VAL A 232 3.96 -9.79 11.50
CA VAL A 232 5.08 -9.23 12.28
C VAL A 232 6.26 -10.20 12.24
N THR A 233 7.46 -9.68 12.00
CA THR A 233 8.70 -10.48 11.91
C THR A 233 9.75 -10.03 12.94
N LEU A 234 10.80 -10.82 13.09
CA LEU A 234 11.96 -10.52 13.94
C LEU A 234 13.23 -10.18 13.12
N GLU A 235 13.08 -9.97 11.83
CA GLU A 235 14.23 -9.69 10.95
C GLU A 235 14.80 -8.28 11.16
N ALA A 236 13.94 -7.33 11.54
CA ALA A 236 14.32 -5.94 11.81
C ALA A 236 13.32 -5.26 12.75
N GLY A 237 13.70 -4.10 13.28
CA GLY A 237 12.83 -3.25 14.09
C GLY A 237 12.72 -3.72 15.53
N THR A 238 11.50 -3.74 16.07
CA THR A 238 11.22 -3.96 17.50
C THR A 238 10.31 -5.16 17.78
N GLY A 239 9.77 -5.80 16.73
CA GLY A 239 8.69 -6.78 16.85
C GLY A 239 7.32 -6.15 17.15
N CYS A 240 7.21 -4.82 17.13
CA CYS A 240 5.96 -4.07 17.27
C CYS A 240 5.81 -3.23 16.00
N VAL A 241 4.79 -3.53 15.18
CA VAL A 241 4.59 -2.90 13.87
C VAL A 241 3.45 -1.88 13.94
N HIS A 242 3.76 -0.63 13.62
CA HIS A 242 2.73 0.39 13.44
C HIS A 242 1.80 -0.03 12.30
N THR A 243 0.49 0.10 12.52
CA THR A 243 -0.54 -0.37 11.58
C THR A 243 -1.40 0.79 11.10
N ALA A 244 -1.39 1.00 9.77
CA ALA A 244 -2.20 2.01 9.08
C ALA A 244 -3.00 1.32 7.95
N PRO A 245 -4.25 0.84 8.20
CA PRO A 245 -5.01 0.03 7.26
C PRO A 245 -5.26 0.68 5.89
N GLY A 246 -5.11 2.00 5.80
CA GLY A 246 -5.19 2.73 4.53
C GLY A 246 -3.90 2.75 3.71
N HIS A 247 -2.76 2.28 4.26
CA HIS A 247 -1.42 2.45 3.68
C HIS A 247 -0.57 1.18 3.65
N GLY A 248 -1.10 0.02 4.03
CA GLY A 248 -0.43 -1.29 3.98
C GLY A 248 -1.42 -2.39 3.63
N ARG A 249 -0.96 -3.40 2.90
CA ARG A 249 -1.82 -4.55 2.55
C ARG A 249 -2.07 -5.42 3.77
N GLU A 250 -1.02 -5.78 4.47
CA GLU A 250 -1.08 -6.57 5.70
C GLU A 250 -1.84 -5.81 6.78
N ASP A 251 -1.60 -4.49 6.91
CA ASP A 251 -2.31 -3.60 7.83
C ASP A 251 -3.81 -3.57 7.55
N TYR A 252 -4.19 -3.55 6.27
CA TYR A 252 -5.60 -3.62 5.85
C TYR A 252 -6.22 -4.97 6.20
N GLU A 253 -5.54 -6.08 5.89
CA GLU A 253 -6.04 -7.42 6.12
C GLU A 253 -6.24 -7.72 7.63
N VAL A 254 -5.28 -7.33 8.47
CA VAL A 254 -5.41 -7.44 9.93
C VAL A 254 -6.41 -6.42 10.48
N GLY A 255 -6.43 -5.21 9.94
CA GLY A 255 -7.36 -4.15 10.34
C GLY A 255 -8.82 -4.55 10.18
N LEU A 256 -9.16 -5.30 9.12
CA LEU A 256 -10.51 -5.85 8.92
C LEU A 256 -10.94 -6.83 10.03
N GLN A 257 -9.99 -7.56 10.65
CA GLN A 257 -10.29 -8.51 11.72
C GLN A 257 -10.64 -7.80 13.02
N TYR A 258 -10.12 -6.59 13.21
CA TYR A 258 -10.34 -5.75 14.39
C TYR A 258 -11.30 -4.58 14.13
N ASP A 259 -12.03 -4.59 12.99
CA ASP A 259 -12.99 -3.55 12.60
C ASP A 259 -12.39 -2.12 12.59
N LEU A 260 -11.11 -2.02 12.18
CA LEU A 260 -10.43 -0.74 12.05
C LEU A 260 -10.85 -0.01 10.76
N ASP A 261 -10.96 1.30 10.85
CA ASP A 261 -11.23 2.14 9.69
C ASP A 261 -10.12 2.08 8.63
N VAL A 262 -10.50 2.10 7.36
CA VAL A 262 -9.56 2.24 6.24
C VAL A 262 -9.27 3.74 6.02
N TYR A 263 -8.56 4.34 6.99
CA TYR A 263 -8.20 5.75 6.98
C TYR A 263 -6.96 5.98 6.11
N SER A 264 -7.12 6.79 5.08
CA SER A 264 -6.06 7.11 4.12
C SER A 264 -6.13 8.60 3.76
N PRO A 265 -5.53 9.47 4.58
CA PRO A 265 -5.62 10.91 4.45
C PRO A 265 -4.59 11.48 3.47
N VAL A 266 -4.48 10.89 2.29
CA VAL A 266 -3.56 11.31 1.23
C VAL A 266 -4.34 11.42 -0.08
N ASP A 267 -4.17 12.54 -0.77
CA ASP A 267 -4.86 12.83 -2.02
C ASP A 267 -4.21 12.17 -3.26
N ASN A 268 -4.72 12.47 -4.45
CA ASN A 268 -4.21 11.89 -5.70
C ASN A 268 -2.80 12.37 -6.05
N GLN A 269 -2.38 13.52 -5.57
CA GLN A 269 -1.07 14.11 -5.77
C GLN A 269 -0.03 13.60 -4.77
N GLY A 270 -0.44 12.79 -3.79
CA GLY A 270 0.41 12.30 -2.72
C GLY A 270 0.61 13.33 -1.60
N CYS A 271 -0.31 14.28 -1.47
CA CYS A 271 -0.29 15.28 -0.40
C CYS A 271 -1.30 14.91 0.69
N PHE A 272 -0.99 15.26 1.92
CA PHE A 272 -1.94 15.10 3.03
C PHE A 272 -3.18 15.95 2.82
N THR A 273 -4.33 15.38 3.17
CA THR A 273 -5.63 16.06 3.11
C THR A 273 -5.76 17.11 4.24
N GLU A 274 -6.76 17.99 4.12
CA GLU A 274 -6.97 19.11 5.05
C GLU A 274 -7.25 18.69 6.50
N ASP A 275 -7.68 17.45 6.70
CA ASP A 275 -7.99 16.89 8.04
C ASP A 275 -6.73 16.40 8.80
N VAL A 276 -5.56 16.38 8.17
CA VAL A 276 -4.30 16.01 8.83
C VAL A 276 -3.72 17.23 9.55
N GLU A 277 -3.96 17.31 10.84
CA GLU A 277 -3.39 18.36 11.69
C GLU A 277 -1.84 18.35 11.59
N TYR A 278 -1.22 19.51 11.55
CA TYR A 278 0.22 19.81 11.40
C TYR A 278 0.81 19.63 10.00
N PHE A 279 0.31 18.72 9.15
CA PHE A 279 0.95 18.34 7.89
C PHE A 279 0.04 18.53 6.67
N SER A 280 -1.11 19.18 6.84
CA SER A 280 -2.08 19.45 5.77
C SER A 280 -1.44 20.07 4.53
N GLY A 281 -1.70 19.46 3.36
CA GLY A 281 -1.19 19.92 2.07
C GLY A 281 0.28 19.57 1.78
N GLU A 282 1.02 19.02 2.74
CA GLU A 282 2.42 18.62 2.51
C GLU A 282 2.48 17.34 1.67
N PHE A 283 3.44 17.29 0.76
CA PHE A 283 3.75 16.06 0.03
C PHE A 283 4.38 15.03 0.97
N VAL A 284 3.86 13.79 0.95
CA VAL A 284 4.17 12.78 1.97
C VAL A 284 5.66 12.49 2.17
N PHE A 285 6.46 12.46 1.10
CA PHE A 285 7.90 12.22 1.23
C PHE A 285 8.64 13.43 1.82
N ASP A 286 8.22 14.66 1.52
CA ASP A 286 8.79 15.87 2.11
C ASP A 286 8.37 15.99 3.59
N ALA A 287 7.16 15.57 3.93
CA ALA A 287 6.63 15.59 5.28
C ALA A 287 7.39 14.68 6.26
N ASN A 288 8.11 13.65 5.79
CA ASN A 288 8.91 12.79 6.66
C ASN A 288 9.79 13.59 7.62
N LYS A 289 10.48 14.61 7.11
CA LYS A 289 11.35 15.47 7.92
C LYS A 289 10.58 16.23 8.99
N ASN A 290 9.40 16.76 8.65
CA ASN A 290 8.58 17.54 9.57
C ASN A 290 7.93 16.64 10.64
N ILE A 291 7.54 15.43 10.25
CA ILE A 291 7.02 14.41 11.16
C ILE A 291 8.10 14.00 12.17
N ASN A 292 9.32 13.69 11.69
CA ASN A 292 10.44 13.32 12.56
C ASN A 292 10.80 14.46 13.53
N ALA A 293 10.88 15.70 13.03
CA ALA A 293 11.13 16.87 13.87
C ALA A 293 10.04 17.07 14.94
N ARG A 294 8.77 16.85 14.57
CA ARG A 294 7.66 16.95 15.54
C ARG A 294 7.71 15.85 16.59
N LEU A 295 8.03 14.63 16.20
CA LEU A 295 8.19 13.49 17.12
C LEU A 295 9.35 13.72 18.09
N ASP A 296 10.45 14.31 17.63
CA ASP A 296 11.59 14.68 18.46
C ASP A 296 11.23 15.79 19.46
N GLU A 297 10.58 16.86 19.00
CA GLU A 297 10.12 17.98 19.84
C GLU A 297 9.27 17.52 21.04
N ILE A 298 8.37 16.54 20.81
CA ILE A 298 7.49 16.00 21.87
C ILE A 298 8.13 14.83 22.64
N GLY A 299 9.39 14.49 22.33
CA GLY A 299 10.13 13.41 22.97
C GLY A 299 9.64 12.01 22.66
N ALA A 300 8.90 11.83 21.56
CA ALA A 300 8.40 10.53 21.11
C ALA A 300 9.35 9.80 20.16
N LEU A 301 10.27 10.50 19.50
CA LEU A 301 11.32 9.91 18.66
C LEU A 301 12.39 9.29 19.54
N VAL A 302 12.68 8.00 19.38
CA VAL A 302 13.76 7.31 20.09
C VAL A 302 15.06 7.37 19.29
N ARG A 303 14.95 7.06 17.99
CA ARG A 303 16.09 7.03 17.07
C ARG A 303 15.62 7.25 15.64
N GLU A 304 16.48 7.90 14.85
CA GLU A 304 16.36 8.02 13.40
C GLU A 304 17.64 7.51 12.74
N GLU A 305 17.51 6.72 11.67
CA GLU A 305 18.61 6.17 10.88
C GLU A 305 18.23 6.19 9.39
N ASN A 306 19.21 6.15 8.50
CA ASN A 306 18.96 5.90 7.08
C ASN A 306 18.92 4.38 6.86
N PHE A 307 17.91 3.92 6.15
CA PHE A 307 17.71 2.52 5.83
C PHE A 307 17.63 2.34 4.31
N GLU A 308 18.54 1.52 3.77
CA GLU A 308 18.53 1.14 2.36
C GLU A 308 17.66 -0.09 2.17
N HIS A 309 16.69 0.02 1.30
CA HIS A 309 15.81 -1.10 0.97
C HIS A 309 15.29 -1.01 -0.48
N SER A 310 14.81 -2.13 -0.96
CA SER A 310 14.12 -2.20 -2.25
C SER A 310 12.76 -1.51 -2.17
N TYR A 311 12.56 -0.43 -2.93
CA TYR A 311 11.35 0.39 -2.91
C TYR A 311 10.60 0.34 -4.25
N PRO A 312 9.25 0.25 -4.25
CA PRO A 312 8.46 0.13 -5.47
C PRO A 312 8.39 1.47 -6.23
N HIS A 313 8.61 1.40 -7.53
CA HIS A 313 8.57 2.52 -8.46
C HIS A 313 7.61 2.26 -9.61
N CYS A 314 7.04 3.31 -10.13
CA CYS A 314 6.17 3.24 -11.31
C CYS A 314 6.98 2.89 -12.56
N TRP A 315 6.62 1.83 -13.26
CA TRP A 315 7.31 1.36 -14.47
C TRP A 315 7.41 2.40 -15.60
N ARG A 316 6.51 3.41 -15.59
CA ARG A 316 6.46 4.46 -16.63
C ARG A 316 7.28 5.69 -16.30
N CYS A 317 6.98 6.33 -15.17
CA CYS A 317 7.66 7.59 -14.80
C CYS A 317 8.91 7.35 -13.97
N LYS A 318 9.17 6.11 -13.54
CA LYS A 318 10.32 5.70 -12.71
C LYS A 318 10.42 6.47 -11.38
N LYS A 319 9.30 7.01 -10.91
CA LYS A 319 9.20 7.67 -9.61
C LYS A 319 8.70 6.66 -8.56
N PRO A 320 9.10 6.83 -7.30
CA PRO A 320 8.56 6.01 -6.22
C PRO A 320 7.05 6.10 -6.17
N VAL A 321 6.41 5.04 -5.72
CA VAL A 321 4.96 4.98 -5.53
C VAL A 321 4.60 5.00 -4.06
N ILE A 322 3.35 5.33 -3.76
CA ILE A 322 2.80 5.23 -2.41
C ILE A 322 1.78 4.11 -2.35
N PHE A 323 1.55 3.58 -1.15
CA PHE A 323 0.45 2.68 -0.89
C PHE A 323 -0.69 3.47 -0.26
N ARG A 324 -1.86 3.52 -0.91
CA ARG A 324 -3.02 4.26 -0.39
C ARG A 324 -4.34 3.59 -0.72
N ALA A 325 -5.28 3.63 0.21
CA ALA A 325 -6.63 3.17 -0.03
C ALA A 325 -7.40 4.20 -0.87
N THR A 326 -7.93 3.75 -1.99
CA THR A 326 -8.75 4.56 -2.88
C THR A 326 -10.00 3.77 -3.29
N PRO A 327 -11.14 4.45 -3.54
CA PRO A 327 -12.33 3.76 -4.01
C PRO A 327 -12.08 3.07 -5.35
N GLN A 328 -12.29 1.77 -5.40
CA GLN A 328 -12.11 0.92 -6.56
C GLN A 328 -13.37 0.09 -6.81
N TRP A 329 -13.52 -0.40 -8.05
CA TRP A 329 -14.51 -1.39 -8.39
C TRP A 329 -13.91 -2.79 -8.30
N PHE A 330 -14.62 -3.68 -7.64
CA PHE A 330 -14.21 -5.07 -7.42
C PHE A 330 -15.29 -6.02 -7.94
N ILE A 331 -14.85 -7.18 -8.46
CA ILE A 331 -15.72 -8.31 -8.76
C ILE A 331 -15.42 -9.39 -7.72
N SER A 332 -16.45 -9.77 -6.94
CA SER A 332 -16.33 -10.84 -5.97
C SER A 332 -16.15 -12.17 -6.69
N MET A 333 -15.01 -12.81 -6.47
CA MET A 333 -14.70 -14.11 -7.02
C MET A 333 -15.46 -15.23 -6.27
N GLU A 334 -15.88 -14.98 -5.04
CA GLU A 334 -16.51 -15.98 -4.16
C GLU A 334 -18.04 -15.98 -4.22
N LYS A 335 -18.66 -14.78 -4.33
CA LYS A 335 -20.13 -14.60 -4.19
C LYS A 335 -20.96 -15.49 -5.14
N THR A 336 -20.48 -15.68 -6.38
CA THR A 336 -21.14 -16.52 -7.40
C THR A 336 -20.43 -17.83 -7.64
N GLY A 337 -19.40 -18.14 -6.84
CA GLY A 337 -18.52 -19.29 -7.03
C GLY A 337 -17.66 -19.16 -8.30
N LEU A 338 -17.37 -17.93 -8.74
CA LEU A 338 -16.61 -17.67 -9.96
C LEU A 338 -15.22 -18.28 -9.89
N ARG A 339 -14.49 -18.14 -8.77
CA ARG A 339 -13.16 -18.74 -8.58
C ARG A 339 -13.21 -20.26 -8.81
N LYS A 340 -14.11 -20.98 -8.13
CA LYS A 340 -14.25 -22.42 -8.28
C LYS A 340 -14.50 -22.83 -9.72
N LYS A 341 -15.46 -22.15 -10.39
CA LYS A 341 -15.80 -22.43 -11.79
C LYS A 341 -14.64 -22.15 -12.75
N SER A 342 -13.86 -21.10 -12.47
CA SER A 342 -12.68 -20.74 -13.27
C SER A 342 -11.58 -21.80 -13.13
N LEU A 343 -11.27 -22.24 -11.91
CA LEU A 343 -10.28 -23.29 -11.67
C LEU A 343 -10.70 -24.62 -12.34
N GLU A 344 -11.96 -25.02 -12.21
CA GLU A 344 -12.51 -26.21 -12.90
C GLU A 344 -12.45 -26.08 -14.44
N ALA A 345 -12.57 -24.87 -14.98
CA ALA A 345 -12.44 -24.62 -16.41
C ALA A 345 -10.99 -24.69 -16.87
N ILE A 346 -10.07 -24.13 -16.11
CA ILE A 346 -8.61 -24.17 -16.37
C ILE A 346 -8.13 -25.62 -16.49
N ASP A 347 -8.60 -26.50 -15.62
CA ASP A 347 -8.25 -27.93 -15.63
C ASP A 347 -8.73 -28.66 -16.90
N LYS A 348 -9.74 -28.15 -17.57
CA LYS A 348 -10.31 -28.73 -18.81
C LYS A 348 -9.66 -28.22 -20.09
N VAL A 349 -8.83 -27.18 -20.01
CA VAL A 349 -8.15 -26.58 -21.17
C VAL A 349 -6.94 -27.43 -21.57
N ASN A 350 -6.77 -27.65 -22.84
CA ASN A 350 -5.53 -28.24 -23.38
C ASN A 350 -4.47 -27.12 -23.53
N TRP A 351 -3.53 -27.07 -22.60
CA TRP A 351 -2.50 -26.04 -22.57
C TRP A 351 -1.30 -26.39 -23.47
N ILE A 352 -0.94 -25.47 -24.35
CA ILE A 352 0.24 -25.55 -25.21
C ILE A 352 1.04 -24.26 -25.10
N PRO A 353 2.21 -24.25 -24.43
CA PRO A 353 2.84 -25.35 -23.71
C PRO A 353 2.14 -25.72 -22.41
N ALA A 354 2.32 -26.93 -21.92
CA ALA A 354 1.62 -27.47 -20.74
C ALA A 354 1.82 -26.62 -19.48
N TRP A 355 2.99 -25.99 -19.30
CA TRP A 355 3.28 -25.11 -18.14
C TRP A 355 2.41 -23.84 -18.10
N GLY A 356 1.73 -23.51 -19.19
CA GLY A 356 0.79 -22.39 -19.22
C GLY A 356 -0.32 -22.50 -18.18
N ARG A 357 -0.69 -23.73 -17.78
CA ARG A 357 -1.64 -23.97 -16.71
C ARG A 357 -1.18 -23.37 -15.37
N GLU A 358 0.07 -23.57 -15.01
CA GLU A 358 0.62 -23.10 -13.72
C GLU A 358 0.71 -21.57 -13.63
N ARG A 359 0.68 -20.88 -14.77
CA ARG A 359 0.72 -19.41 -14.83
C ARG A 359 -0.63 -18.76 -14.59
N ILE A 360 -1.75 -19.48 -14.80
CA ILE A 360 -3.10 -18.94 -14.66
C ILE A 360 -3.84 -19.53 -13.47
N TYR A 361 -3.40 -20.71 -12.96
CA TYR A 361 -3.96 -21.38 -11.79
C TYR A 361 -3.56 -20.69 -10.50
#